data_e578e00a6305a2f64802865a188c9d32
#
_entry.id   e578e00a6305a2f64802865a188c9d32
#
_cell.length_a   1.000
_cell.length_b   1.000
_cell.length_c   1.000
_cell.angle_alpha   90.00
_cell.angle_beta   90.00
_cell.angle_gamma   90.00
#
_symmetry.space_group_name_H-M   'P 1'
#
loop_
_entity.id
_entity.type
_entity.pdbx_description
1 polymer ?
#
loop_
_entity_poly.entity_id
_entity_poly.type
_entity_poly.pdbx_seq_one_letter_code
_entity_poly.pdbx_strand_id
1 'polypeptide(L)'
;MEHESFENEQVAKIMNENFVCIKVDREERPDIDHQYMDAVQLMTGRGGWPLNCFALPDGRPFFGGTYFRKEQWISILSQLSEMYSNDYQKILQSAGQLSEGLTNYNLVRVNTESSGYNKATLNSIVNNWKKYFDTEYGGNVG
;
A
#
# COMPACT_ATOMS: atom_id res chain seq x y z
N MET A 1 9.32 -3.77 13.62
CA MET A 1 9.03 -2.34 13.94
C MET A 1 8.51 -2.14 15.36
N GLU A 2 7.71 -3.05 15.93
CA GLU A 2 7.14 -2.83 17.26
C GLU A 2 8.23 -2.59 18.31
N HIS A 3 9.08 -3.56 18.61
CA HIS A 3 10.16 -3.40 19.60
C HIS A 3 11.30 -2.47 19.15
N GLU A 4 11.55 -2.36 17.87
CA GLU A 4 12.70 -1.59 17.35
C GLU A 4 12.39 -0.11 17.21
N SER A 5 11.16 0.24 16.81
CA SER A 5 10.79 1.60 16.47
C SER A 5 9.69 2.15 17.38
N PHE A 6 8.55 1.49 17.51
CA PHE A 6 7.38 2.07 18.20
C PHE A 6 7.53 2.11 19.73
N GLU A 7 8.27 1.18 20.33
CA GLU A 7 8.59 1.19 21.77
C GLU A 7 9.75 2.14 22.12
N ASN A 8 10.38 2.77 21.14
CA ASN A 8 11.46 3.71 21.39
C ASN A 8 10.89 5.08 21.81
N GLU A 9 11.30 5.60 22.95
CA GLU A 9 10.80 6.86 23.52
C GLU A 9 10.94 8.05 22.58
N GLN A 10 12.04 8.15 21.84
CA GLN A 10 12.26 9.24 20.87
C GLN A 10 11.26 9.17 19.71
N VAL A 11 11.05 7.96 19.18
CA VAL A 11 10.06 7.73 18.10
C VAL A 11 8.66 8.01 18.60
N ALA A 12 8.29 7.47 19.76
CA ALA A 12 6.98 7.68 20.37
C ALA A 12 6.70 9.16 20.62
N LYS A 13 7.70 9.93 21.06
CA LYS A 13 7.57 11.38 21.25
C LYS A 13 7.25 12.09 19.93
N ILE A 14 8.03 11.83 18.87
CA ILE A 14 7.81 12.47 17.57
C ILE A 14 6.43 12.11 17.02
N MET A 15 6.03 10.84 17.15
CA MET A 15 4.71 10.38 16.68
C MET A 15 3.58 11.06 17.45
N ASN A 16 3.63 11.09 18.76
CA ASN A 16 2.56 11.65 19.59
C ASN A 16 2.46 13.18 19.50
N GLU A 17 3.56 13.88 19.26
CA GLU A 17 3.56 15.35 19.15
C GLU A 17 3.07 15.83 17.77
N ASN A 18 3.26 15.04 16.71
CA ASN A 18 3.04 15.50 15.33
C ASN A 18 1.95 14.75 14.58
N PHE A 19 1.49 13.59 15.08
CA PHE A 19 0.56 12.73 14.34
C PHE A 19 -0.56 12.21 15.24
N VAL A 20 -1.71 11.94 14.64
CA VAL A 20 -2.75 11.12 15.23
C VAL A 20 -2.49 9.68 14.81
N CYS A 21 -1.98 8.87 15.74
CA CYS A 21 -1.61 7.48 15.46
C CYS A 21 -2.82 6.56 15.64
N ILE A 22 -3.16 5.81 14.60
CA ILE A 22 -4.26 4.86 14.60
C ILE A 22 -3.69 3.47 14.32
N LYS A 23 -3.90 2.53 15.26
CA LYS A 23 -3.58 1.11 15.05
C LYS A 23 -4.82 0.43 14.51
N VAL A 24 -4.70 -0.17 13.33
CA VAL A 24 -5.78 -0.91 12.68
C VAL A 24 -5.50 -2.39 12.77
N ASP A 25 -6.45 -3.14 13.33
CA ASP A 25 -6.44 -4.59 13.25
C ASP A 25 -7.04 -5.02 11.91
N ARG A 26 -6.23 -5.68 11.09
CA ARG A 26 -6.62 -6.11 9.74
C ARG A 26 -7.67 -7.21 9.72
N GLU A 27 -7.80 -7.97 10.81
CA GLU A 27 -8.80 -9.03 10.92
C GLU A 27 -10.16 -8.45 11.29
N GLU A 28 -10.17 -7.38 12.10
CA GLU A 28 -11.40 -6.67 12.45
C GLU A 28 -11.81 -5.65 11.37
N ARG A 29 -10.85 -5.02 10.70
CA ARG A 29 -11.09 -3.98 9.70
C ARG A 29 -10.33 -4.26 8.39
N PRO A 30 -10.66 -5.38 7.72
CA PRO A 30 -10.05 -5.72 6.42
C PRO A 30 -10.34 -4.69 5.33
N ASP A 31 -11.44 -3.98 5.42
CA ASP A 31 -11.81 -2.88 4.52
C ASP A 31 -10.78 -1.76 4.53
N ILE A 32 -10.35 -1.33 5.71
CA ILE A 32 -9.33 -0.29 5.89
C ILE A 32 -7.96 -0.82 5.49
N ASP A 33 -7.62 -2.03 5.91
CA ASP A 33 -6.33 -2.65 5.58
C ASP A 33 -6.15 -2.75 4.05
N HIS A 34 -7.14 -3.25 3.32
CA HIS A 34 -7.08 -3.36 1.86
C HIS A 34 -6.94 -2.00 1.19
N GLN A 35 -7.71 -1.00 1.60
CA GLN A 35 -7.66 0.34 1.02
C GLN A 35 -6.25 0.95 1.11
N TYR A 36 -5.60 0.85 2.27
CA TYR A 36 -4.26 1.39 2.46
C TYR A 36 -3.17 0.47 1.91
N MET A 37 -3.40 -0.84 1.84
CA MET A 37 -2.52 -1.79 1.16
C MET A 37 -2.42 -1.47 -0.34
N ASP A 38 -3.56 -1.25 -1.01
CA ASP A 38 -3.62 -0.87 -2.43
C ASP A 38 -2.86 0.45 -2.66
N ALA A 39 -3.02 1.42 -1.75
CA ALA A 39 -2.31 2.68 -1.82
C ALA A 39 -0.78 2.49 -1.71
N VAL A 40 -0.33 1.71 -0.74
CA VAL A 40 1.10 1.42 -0.54
C VAL A 40 1.65 0.63 -1.73
N GLN A 41 0.91 -0.33 -2.24
CA GLN A 41 1.31 -1.12 -3.40
C GLN A 41 1.42 -0.24 -4.66
N LEU A 42 0.50 0.69 -4.86
CA LEU A 42 0.55 1.63 -5.97
C LEU A 42 1.77 2.57 -5.87
N MET A 43 2.10 3.05 -4.65
CA MET A 43 3.25 3.92 -4.41
C MET A 43 4.61 3.24 -4.54
N THR A 44 4.71 2.00 -4.06
CA THR A 44 6.01 1.34 -3.85
C THR A 44 6.24 0.14 -4.79
N GLY A 45 5.21 -0.29 -5.51
CA GLY A 45 5.22 -1.53 -6.30
C GLY A 45 5.14 -2.80 -5.45
N ARG A 46 5.07 -2.69 -4.14
CA ARG A 46 5.04 -3.83 -3.20
C ARG A 46 4.06 -3.57 -2.07
N GLY A 47 3.33 -4.60 -1.67
CA GLY A 47 2.52 -4.61 -0.45
C GLY A 47 3.12 -5.54 0.61
N GLY A 48 2.58 -5.50 1.81
CA GLY A 48 2.96 -6.38 2.92
C GLY A 48 2.84 -5.71 4.29
N TRP A 49 3.08 -6.49 5.32
CA TRP A 49 3.07 -6.02 6.70
C TRP A 49 4.47 -6.07 7.31
N PRO A 50 4.77 -5.17 8.26
CA PRO A 50 3.89 -4.15 8.81
C PRO A 50 3.50 -3.11 7.76
N LEU A 51 2.24 -2.71 7.74
CA LEU A 51 1.74 -1.67 6.84
C LEU A 51 1.71 -0.33 7.56
N ASN A 52 2.39 0.66 7.01
CA ASN A 52 2.40 2.02 7.53
C ASN A 52 1.87 2.95 6.44
N CYS A 53 0.85 3.74 6.74
CA CYS A 53 0.29 4.68 5.80
C CYS A 53 -0.01 6.02 6.49
N PHE A 54 0.32 7.11 5.82
CA PHE A 54 0.01 8.47 6.24
C PHE A 54 -1.13 9.00 5.38
N ALA A 55 -2.17 9.47 6.04
CA ALA A 55 -3.36 9.97 5.38
C ALA A 55 -3.69 11.39 5.86
N LEU A 56 -4.41 12.12 5.02
CA LEU A 56 -5.05 13.38 5.38
C LEU A 56 -6.22 13.11 6.34
N PRO A 57 -6.74 14.14 7.03
CA PRO A 57 -7.90 14.00 7.91
C PRO A 57 -9.16 13.44 7.23
N ASP A 58 -9.25 13.56 5.91
CA ASP A 58 -10.34 13.00 5.10
C ASP A 58 -10.10 11.53 4.68
N GLY A 59 -9.00 10.92 5.14
CA GLY A 59 -8.63 9.53 4.86
C GLY A 59 -7.85 9.29 3.57
N ARG A 60 -7.60 10.31 2.74
CA ARG A 60 -6.80 10.15 1.53
C ARG A 60 -5.33 9.90 1.86
N PRO A 61 -4.75 8.78 1.42
CA PRO A 61 -3.35 8.49 1.66
C PRO A 61 -2.45 9.41 0.83
N PHE A 62 -1.27 9.76 1.35
CA PHE A 62 -0.26 10.55 0.63
C PHE A 62 1.15 9.99 0.74
N PHE A 63 1.41 9.12 1.70
CA PHE A 63 2.69 8.42 1.85
C PHE A 63 2.49 7.09 2.57
N GLY A 64 3.35 6.11 2.29
CA GLY A 64 3.30 4.84 3.00
C GLY A 64 4.41 3.88 2.59
N GLY A 65 4.47 2.77 3.30
CA GLY A 65 5.40 1.69 3.06
C GLY A 65 5.21 0.57 4.07
N THR A 66 6.04 -0.45 3.97
CA THR A 66 5.91 -1.63 4.83
C THR A 66 6.83 -1.53 6.04
N TYR A 67 8.10 -1.80 5.86
CA TYR A 67 9.08 -1.82 6.95
C TYR A 67 10.04 -0.65 6.83
N PHE A 68 10.27 0.03 7.96
CA PHE A 68 11.29 1.07 8.09
C PHE A 68 12.18 0.77 9.29
N ARG A 69 13.49 0.93 9.13
CA ARG A 69 14.43 0.93 10.25
C ARG A 69 14.21 2.19 11.09
N LYS A 70 14.57 2.14 12.37
CA LYS A 70 14.32 3.23 13.31
C LYS A 70 14.80 4.60 12.80
N GLU A 71 16.01 4.68 12.29
CA GLU A 71 16.59 5.93 11.81
C GLU A 71 15.84 6.47 10.58
N GLN A 72 15.46 5.59 9.68
CA GLN A 72 14.63 5.94 8.53
C GLN A 72 13.25 6.41 8.96
N TRP A 73 12.66 5.74 9.95
CA TRP A 73 11.35 6.10 10.47
C TRP A 73 11.35 7.49 11.10
N ILE A 74 12.35 7.81 11.94
CA ILE A 74 12.52 9.15 12.51
C ILE A 74 12.67 10.20 11.40
N SER A 75 13.48 9.93 10.38
CA SER A 75 13.67 10.85 9.26
C SER A 75 12.36 11.10 8.49
N ILE A 76 11.60 10.04 8.21
CA ILE A 76 10.29 10.14 7.53
C ILE A 76 9.31 10.96 8.36
N LEU A 77 9.17 10.66 9.65
CA LEU A 77 8.27 11.38 10.54
C LEU A 77 8.61 12.88 10.58
N SER A 78 9.88 13.22 10.71
CA SER A 78 10.34 14.62 10.75
C SER A 78 10.06 15.33 9.42
N GLN A 79 10.38 14.70 8.29
CA GLN A 79 10.15 15.28 6.96
C GLN A 79 8.66 15.48 6.66
N LEU A 80 7.81 14.50 7.02
CA LEU A 80 6.37 14.60 6.78
C LEU A 80 5.73 15.68 7.67
N SER A 81 6.17 15.79 8.94
CA SER A 81 5.71 16.85 9.84
C SER A 81 6.12 18.23 9.33
N GLU A 82 7.35 18.39 8.89
CA GLU A 82 7.84 19.63 8.31
C GLU A 82 7.11 19.99 7.01
N MET A 83 6.90 19.02 6.13
CA MET A 83 6.17 19.22 4.88
C MET A 83 4.70 19.59 5.14
N TYR A 84 4.07 18.98 6.13
CA TYR A 84 2.69 19.30 6.51
C TYR A 84 2.56 20.74 7.00
N SER A 85 3.58 21.24 7.72
CA SER A 85 3.59 22.61 8.26
C SER A 85 3.97 23.66 7.21
N ASN A 86 4.91 23.37 6.33
CA ASN A 86 5.54 24.36 5.44
C ASN A 86 5.04 24.27 3.99
N ASP A 87 4.59 23.11 3.53
CA ASP A 87 4.21 22.87 2.12
C ASP A 87 2.99 21.93 2.01
N TYR A 88 1.92 22.28 2.71
CA TYR A 88 0.68 21.50 2.75
C TYR A 88 0.09 21.24 1.36
N GLN A 89 0.27 22.18 0.42
CA GLN A 89 -0.24 22.04 -0.95
C GLN A 89 0.39 20.84 -1.68
N LYS A 90 1.64 20.56 -1.40
CA LYS A 90 2.34 19.40 -1.98
C LYS A 90 1.76 18.07 -1.46
N ILE A 91 1.41 18.02 -0.19
CA ILE A 91 0.72 16.85 0.39
C ILE A 91 -0.65 16.67 -0.24
N LEU A 92 -1.44 17.75 -0.40
CA LEU A 92 -2.73 17.70 -1.08
C LEU A 92 -2.62 17.19 -2.51
N GLN A 93 -1.62 17.67 -3.25
CA GLN A 93 -1.37 17.22 -4.62
C GLN A 93 -1.02 15.73 -4.66
N SER A 94 -0.12 15.28 -3.80
CA SER A 94 0.25 13.85 -3.71
C SER A 94 -0.93 12.97 -3.36
N ALA A 95 -1.75 13.38 -2.39
CA ALA A 95 -2.96 12.66 -2.02
C ALA A 95 -4.00 12.62 -3.15
N GLY A 96 -4.13 13.71 -3.92
CA GLY A 96 -5.02 13.77 -5.08
C GLY A 96 -4.58 12.81 -6.18
N GLN A 97 -3.31 12.86 -6.58
CA GLN A 97 -2.75 11.98 -7.60
C GLN A 97 -2.89 10.49 -7.22
N LEU A 98 -2.61 10.16 -5.97
CA LEU A 98 -2.74 8.80 -5.48
C LEU A 98 -4.20 8.33 -5.49
N SER A 99 -5.14 9.17 -5.07
CA SER A 99 -6.58 8.86 -5.08
C SER A 99 -7.11 8.63 -6.50
N GLU A 100 -6.68 9.43 -7.47
CA GLU A 100 -6.99 9.19 -8.89
C GLU A 100 -6.38 7.86 -9.38
N GLY A 101 -5.14 7.58 -9.02
CA GLY A 101 -4.46 6.32 -9.32
C GLY A 101 -5.22 5.11 -8.78
N LEU A 102 -5.65 5.17 -7.51
CA LEU A 102 -6.44 4.10 -6.87
C LEU A 102 -7.80 3.89 -7.56
N THR A 103 -8.48 4.98 -7.90
CA THR A 103 -9.74 4.90 -8.64
C THR A 103 -9.54 4.18 -9.98
N ASN A 104 -8.50 4.55 -10.73
CA ASN A 104 -8.19 3.93 -12.03
C ASN A 104 -7.72 2.47 -11.88
N TYR A 105 -7.01 2.13 -10.80
CA TYR A 105 -6.54 0.78 -10.52
C TYR A 105 -7.69 -0.17 -10.23
N ASN A 106 -8.69 0.29 -9.49
CA ASN A 106 -9.87 -0.50 -9.11
C ASN A 106 -10.98 -0.50 -10.19
N LEU A 107 -10.83 0.29 -11.26
CA LEU A 107 -11.79 0.27 -12.36
C LEU A 107 -11.65 -1.02 -13.18
N VAL A 108 -12.63 -1.91 -13.04
CA VAL A 108 -12.80 -3.02 -13.97
C VAL A 108 -13.25 -2.42 -15.31
N ARG A 109 -12.31 -2.33 -16.26
CA ARG A 109 -12.64 -1.93 -17.64
C ARG A 109 -13.48 -3.03 -18.25
N VAL A 110 -14.76 -2.77 -18.38
CA VAL A 110 -15.64 -3.66 -19.16
C VAL A 110 -15.20 -3.55 -20.61
N ASN A 111 -14.59 -4.61 -21.13
CA ASN A 111 -14.31 -4.70 -22.56
C ASN A 111 -15.63 -4.93 -23.27
N THR A 112 -16.13 -3.91 -23.97
CA THR A 112 -17.37 -3.97 -24.77
C THR A 112 -17.17 -4.70 -26.08
N GLU A 113 -15.94 -4.96 -26.50
CA GLU A 113 -15.68 -5.85 -27.62
C GLU A 113 -15.91 -7.29 -27.16
N SER A 114 -16.76 -8.01 -27.87
CA SER A 114 -16.96 -9.44 -27.68
C SER A 114 -15.66 -10.18 -28.00
N SER A 115 -14.74 -10.21 -27.04
CA SER A 115 -13.58 -11.08 -27.10
C SER A 115 -14.11 -12.51 -27.09
N GLY A 116 -14.11 -13.14 -28.26
CA GLY A 116 -14.53 -14.53 -28.36
C GLY A 116 -13.59 -15.43 -27.56
N TYR A 117 -13.87 -15.57 -26.27
CA TYR A 117 -13.21 -16.57 -25.43
C TYR A 117 -13.56 -17.95 -25.99
N ASN A 118 -12.65 -18.52 -26.76
CA ASN A 118 -12.79 -19.86 -27.29
C ASN A 118 -11.91 -20.84 -26.51
N LYS A 119 -12.18 -22.13 -26.71
CA LYS A 119 -11.43 -23.20 -26.04
C LYS A 119 -9.91 -23.15 -26.32
N ALA A 120 -9.51 -22.66 -27.50
CA ALA A 120 -8.10 -22.50 -27.85
C ALA A 120 -7.42 -21.42 -27.02
N THR A 121 -8.09 -20.28 -26.82
CA THR A 121 -7.61 -19.17 -25.94
C THR A 121 -7.45 -19.66 -24.51
N LEU A 122 -8.44 -20.37 -23.96
CA LEU A 122 -8.37 -20.92 -22.61
C LEU A 122 -7.23 -21.93 -22.48
N ASN A 123 -7.07 -22.83 -23.43
CA ASN A 123 -5.98 -23.79 -23.44
C ASN A 123 -4.60 -23.11 -23.51
N SER A 124 -4.47 -22.02 -24.27
CA SER A 124 -3.25 -21.25 -24.36
C SER A 124 -2.90 -20.60 -23.00
N ILE A 125 -3.88 -20.00 -22.33
CA ILE A 125 -3.70 -19.40 -20.99
C ILE A 125 -3.28 -20.49 -19.99
N VAL A 126 -4.00 -21.60 -19.94
CA VAL A 126 -3.68 -22.71 -19.02
C VAL A 126 -2.30 -23.29 -19.30
N ASN A 127 -1.91 -23.47 -20.57
CA ASN A 127 -0.60 -24.01 -20.93
C ASN A 127 0.54 -23.03 -20.57
N ASN A 128 0.31 -21.73 -20.71
CA ASN A 128 1.27 -20.73 -20.26
C ASN A 128 1.41 -20.75 -18.73
N TRP A 129 0.30 -20.86 -18.02
CA TRP A 129 0.29 -20.88 -16.56
C TRP A 129 0.96 -22.16 -16.01
N LYS A 130 0.71 -23.33 -16.62
CA LYS A 130 1.33 -24.61 -16.22
C LYS A 130 2.87 -24.59 -16.17
N LYS A 131 3.52 -23.69 -16.91
CA LYS A 131 4.99 -23.56 -16.89
C LYS A 131 5.53 -23.08 -15.55
N TYR A 132 4.68 -22.46 -14.74
CA TYR A 132 5.02 -21.92 -13.44
C TYR A 132 4.59 -22.82 -12.29
N PHE A 133 3.99 -23.98 -12.56
CA PHE A 133 3.65 -24.93 -11.52
C PHE A 133 4.87 -25.80 -11.15
N ASP A 134 5.09 -25.91 -9.85
CA ASP A 134 5.94 -26.92 -9.28
C ASP A 134 5.20 -28.26 -9.27
N THR A 135 5.65 -29.20 -10.08
CA THR A 135 5.01 -30.51 -10.22
C THR A 135 5.45 -31.51 -9.15
N GLU A 136 6.48 -31.17 -8.35
CA GLU A 136 7.01 -32.03 -7.29
C GLU A 136 6.39 -31.67 -5.93
N TYR A 137 6.36 -30.37 -5.58
CA TYR A 137 5.88 -29.91 -4.27
C TYR A 137 4.56 -29.14 -4.34
N GLY A 138 4.06 -28.83 -5.52
CA GLY A 138 2.88 -28.01 -5.73
C GLY A 138 3.16 -26.50 -5.58
N GLY A 139 2.18 -25.67 -6.00
CA GLY A 139 2.35 -24.23 -6.00
C GLY A 139 3.03 -23.68 -7.24
N ASN A 140 3.48 -22.42 -7.18
CA ASN A 140 4.20 -21.77 -8.26
C ASN A 140 5.70 -21.83 -8.01
N VAL A 141 6.45 -22.06 -9.08
CA VAL A 141 7.91 -21.87 -9.08
C VAL A 141 8.14 -20.35 -8.97
N GLY A 142 8.73 -19.91 -7.83
CA GLY A 142 9.01 -18.50 -7.51
C GLY A 142 10.24 -17.96 -8.23
#